data_e3cd32809849e7a291b6e3d7c17e1491
#
_entry.id   e3cd32809849e7a291b6e3d7c17e1491
#
_cell.length_a   1.000
_cell.length_b   1.000
_cell.length_c   1.000
_cell.angle_alpha   90.00
_cell.angle_beta   90.00
_cell.angle_gamma   90.00
#
_symmetry.space_group_name_H-M   'P 1'
#
loop_
_entity.id
_entity.type
_entity.pdbx_description
1 polymer ?
#
loop_
_entity_poly.entity_id
_entity_poly.type
_entity_poly.pdbx_seq_one_letter_code
_entity_poly.pdbx_strand_id
1 'polypeptide(L)'
;MNNYCMIKNSKTFAFSAENPTGVRAGGSQGGDCTKLRPTVTIPAGETVTLVDAAGPGVIQHMWFTGYVGHHFIIRMYWDDQEYPSVEAPLSAF
;
A
#
# COMPACT_ATOMS: atom_id res chain seq x y z
N MET A 1 -19.84 -2.06 13.00
CA MET A 1 -19.29 -3.40 13.29
C MET A 1 -18.95 -4.13 12.01
N ASN A 2 -17.83 -4.79 11.99
CA ASN A 2 -17.43 -5.60 10.83
C ASN A 2 -18.19 -6.92 10.81
N ASN A 3 -18.77 -7.24 9.67
CA ASN A 3 -19.53 -8.47 9.46
C ASN A 3 -18.70 -9.48 8.68
N TYR A 4 -17.71 -10.06 9.32
CA TYR A 4 -16.77 -10.98 8.67
C TYR A 4 -17.44 -12.25 8.13
N CYS A 5 -18.54 -12.64 8.69
CA CYS A 5 -19.27 -13.83 8.26
C CYS A 5 -20.27 -13.58 7.14
N MET A 6 -20.43 -12.31 6.71
CA MET A 6 -21.35 -11.95 5.64
C MET A 6 -20.64 -11.89 4.30
N ILE A 7 -21.27 -12.47 3.28
CA ILE A 7 -20.79 -12.32 1.90
C ILE A 7 -21.22 -10.94 1.40
N LYS A 8 -20.24 -10.15 0.97
CA LYS A 8 -20.48 -8.81 0.44
C LYS A 8 -20.12 -8.76 -1.04
N ASN A 9 -20.86 -7.95 -1.79
CA ASN A 9 -20.54 -7.65 -3.18
C ASN A 9 -19.44 -6.58 -3.24
N SER A 10 -18.26 -6.93 -2.76
CA SER A 10 -17.11 -6.05 -2.72
C SER A 10 -15.88 -6.75 -3.28
N LYS A 11 -14.89 -5.97 -3.70
CA LYS A 11 -13.63 -6.46 -4.22
C LYS A 11 -12.49 -6.02 -3.31
N THR A 12 -11.53 -6.90 -3.11
CA THR A 12 -10.32 -6.63 -2.33
C THR A 12 -9.12 -6.53 -3.28
N PHE A 13 -8.29 -5.52 -3.05
CA PHE A 13 -7.06 -5.30 -3.81
C PHE A 13 -5.87 -5.25 -2.86
N ALA A 14 -4.72 -5.74 -3.32
CA ALA A 14 -3.48 -5.68 -2.57
C ALA A 14 -2.42 -4.94 -3.40
N PHE A 15 -1.81 -3.94 -2.78
CA PHE A 15 -0.74 -3.15 -3.38
C PHE A 15 0.56 -3.47 -2.66
N SER A 16 1.61 -3.76 -3.41
CA SER A 16 2.93 -4.08 -2.84
C SER A 16 4.03 -3.77 -3.86
N ALA A 17 5.28 -3.93 -3.45
CA ALA A 17 6.42 -3.84 -4.37
C ALA A 17 6.28 -4.83 -5.52
N GLU A 18 5.67 -5.99 -5.27
CA GLU A 18 5.40 -7.00 -6.28
C GLU A 18 4.17 -6.69 -7.14
N ASN A 19 3.30 -5.84 -6.65
CA ASN A 19 2.04 -5.52 -7.33
C ASN A 19 1.69 -4.05 -7.12
N PRO A 20 2.44 -3.13 -7.73
CA PRO A 20 2.28 -1.70 -7.45
C PRO A 20 0.97 -1.11 -7.95
N THR A 21 0.30 -1.75 -8.90
CA THR A 21 -0.98 -1.27 -9.44
C THR A 21 -2.20 -1.96 -8.85
N GLY A 22 -1.99 -2.95 -7.99
CA GLY A 22 -3.09 -3.66 -7.32
C GLY A 22 -3.90 -4.58 -8.23
N VAL A 23 -3.40 -4.93 -9.41
CA VAL A 23 -4.14 -5.80 -10.33
C VAL A 23 -4.29 -7.21 -9.78
N ARG A 24 -5.35 -7.88 -10.19
CA ARG A 24 -5.61 -9.25 -9.76
C ARG A 24 -4.47 -10.17 -10.19
N ALA A 25 -4.00 -10.98 -9.24
CA ALA A 25 -2.91 -11.93 -9.45
C ALA A 25 -1.60 -11.28 -9.93
N GLY A 26 -1.37 -10.02 -9.58
CA GLY A 26 -0.18 -9.29 -10.00
C GLY A 26 1.08 -9.60 -9.21
N GLY A 27 0.97 -10.24 -8.05
CA GLY A 27 2.12 -10.60 -7.23
C GLY A 27 2.74 -11.94 -7.61
N SER A 28 3.92 -12.21 -7.05
CA SER A 28 4.63 -13.49 -7.17
C SER A 28 4.80 -13.97 -8.62
N GLN A 29 5.26 -13.08 -9.49
CA GLN A 29 5.43 -13.34 -10.91
C GLN A 29 6.78 -13.95 -11.27
N GLY A 30 7.64 -14.23 -10.30
CA GLY A 30 8.89 -14.94 -10.50
C GLY A 30 8.66 -16.41 -10.85
N GLY A 31 9.67 -17.10 -11.35
CA GLY A 31 9.60 -18.53 -11.62
C GLY A 31 9.16 -19.30 -10.36
N ASP A 32 8.35 -20.36 -10.52
CA ASP A 32 7.80 -21.15 -9.42
C ASP A 32 6.97 -20.33 -8.42
N CYS A 33 6.27 -19.31 -8.90
CA CYS A 33 5.46 -18.42 -8.07
C CYS A 33 6.25 -17.70 -6.99
N THR A 34 7.55 -17.49 -7.20
CA THR A 34 8.39 -16.75 -6.27
C THR A 34 8.25 -15.24 -6.47
N LYS A 35 8.67 -14.49 -5.45
CA LYS A 35 8.67 -13.04 -5.54
C LYS A 35 9.73 -12.54 -6.51
N LEU A 36 9.37 -11.59 -7.34
CA LEU A 36 10.25 -10.95 -8.29
C LEU A 36 10.92 -9.70 -7.69
N ARG A 37 10.15 -8.91 -6.94
CA ARG A 37 10.60 -7.67 -6.29
C ARG A 37 10.01 -7.57 -4.90
N PRO A 38 10.67 -8.16 -3.88
CA PRO A 38 10.11 -8.21 -2.54
C PRO A 38 10.14 -6.87 -1.78
N THR A 39 10.95 -5.91 -2.25
CA THR A 39 11.16 -4.64 -1.54
C THR A 39 11.16 -3.46 -2.48
N VAL A 40 10.93 -2.26 -1.90
CA VAL A 40 11.09 -0.97 -2.55
C VAL A 40 12.21 -0.23 -1.84
N THR A 41 13.15 0.33 -2.60
CA THR A 41 14.19 1.21 -2.07
C THR A 41 13.85 2.64 -2.42
N ILE A 42 13.81 3.51 -1.42
CA ILE A 42 13.51 4.93 -1.60
C ILE A 42 14.77 5.72 -1.27
N PRO A 43 15.46 6.28 -2.27
CA PRO A 43 16.63 7.12 -2.01
C PRO A 43 16.27 8.37 -1.20
N ALA A 44 17.25 8.91 -0.48
CA ALA A 44 17.06 10.12 0.31
C ALA A 44 16.54 11.27 -0.57
N GLY A 45 15.53 11.99 -0.08
CA GLY A 45 14.92 13.10 -0.79
C GLY A 45 13.91 12.71 -1.85
N GLU A 46 13.70 11.43 -2.07
CA GLU A 46 12.77 10.93 -3.09
C GLU A 46 11.43 10.52 -2.48
N THR A 47 10.40 10.56 -3.32
CA THR A 47 9.04 10.13 -2.95
C THR A 47 8.59 9.03 -3.90
N VAL A 48 8.01 7.97 -3.33
CA VAL A 48 7.47 6.85 -4.09
C VAL A 48 5.99 6.72 -3.78
N THR A 49 5.17 6.58 -4.80
CA THR A 49 3.75 6.31 -4.64
C THR A 49 3.55 4.82 -4.42
N LEU A 50 3.00 4.46 -3.25
CA LEU A 50 2.73 3.06 -2.91
C LEU A 50 1.36 2.61 -3.42
N VAL A 51 0.37 3.49 -3.33
CA VAL A 51 -1.01 3.19 -3.73
C VAL A 51 -1.59 4.40 -4.45
N ASP A 52 -2.15 4.16 -5.62
CA ASP A 52 -2.93 5.14 -6.35
C ASP A 52 -4.16 4.41 -6.88
N ALA A 53 -5.27 4.56 -6.18
CA ALA A 53 -6.46 3.79 -6.46
C ALA A 53 -7.70 4.67 -6.49
N ALA A 54 -8.58 4.39 -7.45
CA ALA A 54 -9.90 5.01 -7.50
C ALA A 54 -10.81 4.37 -6.44
N GLY A 55 -11.59 5.22 -5.79
CA GLY A 55 -12.56 4.77 -4.78
C GLY A 55 -14.00 4.86 -5.28
N PRO A 56 -14.96 4.68 -4.38
CA PRO A 56 -14.79 4.61 -2.92
C PRO A 56 -14.13 3.32 -2.44
N GLY A 57 -13.49 3.38 -1.29
CA GLY A 57 -12.83 2.22 -0.72
C GLY A 57 -12.34 2.44 0.70
N VAL A 58 -11.85 1.38 1.30
CA VAL A 58 -11.32 1.37 2.66
C VAL A 58 -9.97 0.67 2.66
N ILE A 59 -8.99 1.27 3.32
CA ILE A 59 -7.73 0.60 3.63
C ILE A 59 -7.99 -0.28 4.85
N GLN A 60 -7.92 -1.60 4.66
CA GLN A 60 -8.22 -2.55 5.74
C GLN A 60 -6.98 -3.02 6.47
N HIS A 61 -5.82 -2.98 5.82
CA HIS A 61 -4.59 -3.51 6.39
C HIS A 61 -3.38 -2.87 5.73
N MET A 62 -2.39 -2.52 6.55
CA MET A 62 -1.07 -2.06 6.10
C MET A 62 0.00 -2.82 6.86
N TRP A 63 1.02 -3.29 6.17
CA TRP A 63 2.12 -4.02 6.76
C TRP A 63 3.44 -3.52 6.20
N PHE A 64 4.33 -3.14 7.07
CA PHE A 64 5.65 -2.64 6.71
C PHE A 64 6.73 -3.37 7.50
N THR A 65 7.83 -3.67 6.83
CA THR A 65 8.98 -4.29 7.47
C THR A 65 10.26 -3.85 6.75
N GLY A 66 11.40 -4.27 7.28
CA GLY A 66 12.70 -3.89 6.78
C GLY A 66 13.22 -2.63 7.46
N TYR A 67 14.01 -1.84 6.77
CA TYR A 67 14.53 -0.59 7.30
C TYR A 67 13.49 0.51 7.15
N VAL A 68 12.60 0.58 8.12
CA VAL A 68 11.53 1.58 8.22
C VAL A 68 11.71 2.37 9.53
N GLY A 69 11.01 3.45 9.70
CA GLY A 69 11.05 4.19 10.97
C GLY A 69 11.05 5.69 10.77
N HIS A 70 11.90 6.41 11.52
CA HIS A 70 11.88 7.86 11.56
C HIS A 70 12.27 8.53 10.24
N HIS A 71 13.04 7.84 9.41
CA HIS A 71 13.56 8.40 8.17
C HIS A 71 12.54 8.38 7.03
N PHE A 72 11.42 7.69 7.21
CA PHE A 72 10.37 7.61 6.22
C PHE A 72 9.12 8.33 6.70
N ILE A 73 8.56 9.14 5.81
CA ILE A 73 7.31 9.87 6.06
C ILE A 73 6.24 9.21 5.20
N ILE A 74 5.14 8.81 5.83
CA ILE A 74 3.96 8.34 5.11
C ILE A 74 2.99 9.51 4.94
N ARG A 75 2.44 9.65 3.72
CA ARG A 75 1.41 10.64 3.41
C ARG A 75 0.24 9.95 2.74
N MET A 76 -0.96 10.36 3.13
CA MET A 76 -2.19 9.85 2.53
C MET A 76 -3.07 11.00 2.08
N TYR A 77 -3.53 10.92 0.84
CA TYR A 77 -4.36 11.92 0.19
C TYR A 77 -5.67 11.28 -0.23
N TRP A 78 -6.77 11.93 0.09
CA TRP A 78 -8.11 11.47 -0.28
C TRP A 78 -8.73 12.44 -1.29
N ASP A 79 -9.44 11.88 -2.29
CA ASP A 79 -10.26 12.67 -3.22
C ASP A 79 -9.49 13.77 -3.95
N ASP A 80 -8.28 13.46 -4.43
CA ASP A 80 -7.42 14.37 -5.19
C ASP A 80 -7.07 15.67 -4.45
N GLN A 81 -7.10 15.67 -3.13
CA GLN A 81 -6.78 16.85 -2.35
C GLN A 81 -5.30 17.25 -2.48
N GLU A 82 -5.02 18.54 -2.35
CA GLU A 82 -3.68 19.10 -2.51
C GLU A 82 -2.77 18.76 -1.33
N TYR A 83 -3.31 18.76 -0.12
CA TYR A 83 -2.57 18.50 1.11
C TYR A 83 -2.93 17.14 1.69
N PRO A 84 -1.97 16.44 2.32
CA PRO A 84 -2.26 15.12 2.88
C PRO A 84 -3.20 15.21 4.08
N SER A 85 -4.12 14.25 4.17
CA SER A 85 -4.94 14.05 5.38
C SER A 85 -4.16 13.36 6.48
N VAL A 86 -3.15 12.57 6.11
CA VAL A 86 -2.24 11.91 7.04
C VAL A 86 -0.81 12.23 6.61
N GLU A 87 0.01 12.68 7.56
CA GLU A 87 1.43 12.88 7.36
C GLU A 87 2.13 12.63 8.69
N ALA A 88 2.96 11.61 8.74
CA ALA A 88 3.68 11.25 9.95
C ALA A 88 4.92 10.43 9.63
N PRO A 89 5.94 10.42 10.52
CA PRO A 89 6.98 9.40 10.42
C PRO A 89 6.36 8.02 10.50
N LEU A 90 6.84 7.09 9.69
CA LEU A 90 6.26 5.76 9.64
C LEU A 90 6.29 5.06 11.00
N SER A 91 7.33 5.32 11.80
CA SER A 91 7.47 4.78 13.15
C SER A 91 6.44 5.30 14.15
N ALA A 92 5.80 6.42 13.85
CA ALA A 92 4.80 7.06 14.71
C ALA A 92 3.37 6.89 14.20
N PHE A 93 3.21 6.16 13.13
CA PHE A 93 1.91 5.96 12.48
C PHE A 93 1.08 4.78 13.05
#